data_448c423c8cb6b7654cace55867d5497b
#
_entry.id   448c423c8cb6b7654cace55867d5497b
#
_cell.length_a   1.000
_cell.length_b   1.000
_cell.length_c   1.000
_cell.angle_alpha   90.00
_cell.angle_beta   90.00
_cell.angle_gamma   90.00
#
_symmetry.space_group_name_H-M   'P 1'
#
loop_
_entity.id
_entity.type
_entity.pdbx_description
1 polymer ?
#
loop_
_entity_poly.entity_id
_entity_poly.type
_entity_poly.pdbx_seq_one_letter_code
_entity_poly.pdbx_strand_id
1 'polypeptide(L)'
;MLHKLFIILSLLLIPAATTACSHDNGHQSQQPQQESPDTLAPLPSMPLPAKPTGTAIIVVSKRDTNLSVYDRNSNGDTVLVAQFPCCMGKNKGNKQRRGDMRTPESPDGKPFKITMIQDASTWHHDFKDGRGSILAYGHWFLRLETPGHRGIGIHGSTNNENSVPGRASEGCIRLLDKDIITLKEHFAYVGMPVIVQHEDAAPLPWEIHARQATVTK
;
A
#
# COMPACT_ATOMS: atom_id res chain seq x y z
N MET A 1 -5.66 -41.32 -47.38
CA MET A 1 -5.70 -42.64 -46.76
C MET A 1 -6.21 -42.51 -45.34
N LEU A 2 -7.31 -43.13 -45.16
CA LEU A 2 -8.19 -43.22 -44.01
C LEU A 2 -7.58 -44.10 -42.91
N HIS A 3 -7.69 -43.70 -41.62
CA HIS A 3 -7.94 -44.70 -40.57
C HIS A 3 -8.67 -44.03 -39.39
N LYS A 4 -9.93 -44.37 -39.31
CA LYS A 4 -10.80 -44.23 -38.13
C LYS A 4 -10.41 -45.31 -37.12
N LEU A 5 -10.40 -44.99 -35.84
CA LEU A 5 -10.58 -46.02 -34.83
C LEU A 5 -11.52 -45.54 -33.73
N PHE A 6 -12.40 -46.47 -33.39
CA PHE A 6 -13.64 -46.37 -32.67
C PHE A 6 -13.48 -46.36 -31.17
N ILE A 7 -14.42 -45.68 -30.56
CA ILE A 7 -14.80 -45.59 -29.16
C ILE A 7 -15.32 -46.91 -28.62
N ILE A 8 -15.02 -47.24 -27.38
CA ILE A 8 -15.84 -48.14 -26.56
C ILE A 8 -16.19 -47.43 -25.24
N LEU A 9 -17.49 -47.20 -25.10
CA LEU A 9 -18.20 -46.72 -23.94
C LEU A 9 -18.52 -47.91 -23.03
N SER A 10 -18.04 -47.95 -21.82
CA SER A 10 -18.46 -48.94 -20.82
C SER A 10 -19.18 -48.25 -19.68
N LEU A 11 -20.48 -48.47 -19.68
CA LEU A 11 -21.41 -48.10 -18.61
C LEU A 11 -21.32 -49.17 -17.51
N LEU A 12 -20.97 -48.81 -16.29
CA LEU A 12 -21.10 -49.69 -15.12
C LEU A 12 -22.11 -49.09 -14.14
N LEU A 13 -23.25 -49.76 -14.06
CA LEU A 13 -24.25 -49.57 -13.00
C LEU A 13 -23.74 -50.18 -11.70
N ILE A 14 -23.90 -49.47 -10.59
CA ILE A 14 -23.74 -50.01 -9.23
C ILE A 14 -25.05 -49.78 -8.45
N PRO A 15 -25.55 -50.80 -7.75
CA PRO A 15 -26.83 -50.74 -7.06
C PRO A 15 -26.70 -50.06 -5.67
N ALA A 16 -27.81 -49.46 -5.27
CA ALA A 16 -28.01 -48.87 -3.94
C ALA A 16 -28.12 -49.96 -2.87
N ALA A 17 -27.45 -49.77 -1.77
CA ALA A 17 -27.71 -50.50 -0.52
C ALA A 17 -28.00 -49.48 0.59
N THR A 18 -29.20 -49.47 1.08
CA THR A 18 -29.66 -48.81 2.31
C THR A 18 -29.26 -49.63 3.51
N THR A 19 -28.66 -49.04 4.51
CA THR A 19 -28.66 -49.55 5.89
C THR A 19 -28.63 -48.42 6.91
N ALA A 20 -29.40 -48.64 7.96
CA ALA A 20 -29.86 -47.70 8.96
C ALA A 20 -28.84 -47.30 10.04
N CYS A 21 -29.14 -46.19 10.65
CA CYS A 21 -28.82 -45.62 11.99
C CYS A 21 -27.85 -46.38 12.91
N SER A 22 -26.87 -45.64 13.39
CA SER A 22 -26.42 -45.71 14.80
C SER A 22 -25.90 -44.33 15.25
N HIS A 23 -26.45 -43.86 16.34
CA HIS A 23 -25.96 -42.74 17.12
C HIS A 23 -24.57 -43.11 17.65
N ASP A 24 -23.60 -42.24 17.45
CA ASP A 24 -22.40 -42.21 18.31
C ASP A 24 -21.89 -40.81 18.53
N ASN A 25 -21.72 -40.49 19.79
CA ASN A 25 -21.15 -39.24 20.30
C ASN A 25 -19.66 -39.18 19.91
N GLY A 26 -19.30 -38.35 18.95
CA GLY A 26 -17.93 -38.19 18.50
C GLY A 26 -17.40 -36.79 18.77
N HIS A 27 -16.43 -36.71 19.65
CA HIS A 27 -15.53 -35.59 19.89
C HIS A 27 -15.26 -34.75 18.63
N GLN A 28 -15.66 -33.49 18.66
CA GLN A 28 -15.13 -32.46 17.80
C GLN A 28 -13.68 -32.21 18.18
N SER A 29 -12.75 -32.79 17.45
CA SER A 29 -11.36 -32.37 17.44
C SER A 29 -11.30 -30.96 16.83
N GLN A 30 -11.16 -29.94 17.69
CA GLN A 30 -10.80 -28.60 17.32
C GLN A 30 -9.41 -28.66 16.67
N GLN A 31 -9.36 -28.48 15.36
CA GLN A 31 -8.12 -28.15 14.67
C GLN A 31 -7.61 -26.81 15.24
N PRO A 32 -6.33 -26.69 15.59
CA PRO A 32 -5.76 -25.40 15.95
C PRO A 32 -5.93 -24.44 14.74
N GLN A 33 -6.67 -23.37 14.93
CA GLN A 33 -6.65 -22.25 14.01
C GLN A 33 -5.21 -21.74 13.98
N GLN A 34 -4.58 -21.92 12.85
CA GLN A 34 -3.30 -21.33 12.53
C GLN A 34 -3.53 -19.81 12.43
N GLU A 35 -3.23 -19.11 13.52
CA GLU A 35 -3.16 -17.64 13.53
C GLU A 35 -2.15 -17.22 12.48
N SER A 36 -2.62 -16.54 11.46
CA SER A 36 -1.77 -15.86 10.49
C SER A 36 -0.98 -14.78 11.22
N PRO A 37 0.36 -14.83 11.24
CA PRO A 37 1.15 -13.77 11.85
C PRO A 37 1.21 -12.60 10.86
N ASP A 38 0.30 -11.67 10.91
CA ASP A 38 0.46 -10.29 10.41
C ASP A 38 -0.86 -9.48 10.38
N THR A 39 -1.64 -9.57 11.44
CA THR A 39 -2.60 -8.49 11.68
C THR A 39 -1.90 -7.48 12.56
N LEU A 40 -1.26 -6.48 11.95
CA LEU A 40 -0.79 -5.31 12.68
C LEU A 40 -1.95 -4.75 13.49
N ALA A 41 -1.78 -4.72 14.81
CA ALA A 41 -2.77 -4.15 15.71
C ALA A 41 -3.16 -2.74 15.21
N PRO A 42 -4.46 -2.36 15.27
CA PRO A 42 -4.88 -1.02 14.90
C PRO A 42 -4.03 0.00 15.67
N LEU A 43 -3.46 0.97 14.94
CA LEU A 43 -2.74 2.07 15.58
C LEU A 43 -3.68 2.73 16.60
N PRO A 44 -3.21 3.03 17.83
CA PRO A 44 -4.00 3.79 18.77
C PRO A 44 -4.43 5.09 18.09
N SER A 45 -5.71 5.43 18.17
CA SER A 45 -6.26 6.65 17.60
C SER A 45 -5.75 7.86 18.40
N MET A 46 -4.55 8.30 18.10
CA MET A 46 -4.08 9.60 18.59
C MET A 46 -4.87 10.70 17.88
N PRO A 47 -5.29 11.75 18.60
CA PRO A 47 -5.94 12.87 17.94
C PRO A 47 -4.99 13.47 16.90
N LEU A 48 -5.50 13.67 15.69
CA LEU A 48 -4.72 14.27 14.61
C LEU A 48 -4.35 15.72 14.99
N PRO A 49 -3.14 16.19 14.69
CA PRO A 49 -2.77 17.57 14.91
C PRO A 49 -3.66 18.51 14.10
N ALA A 50 -4.04 19.66 14.63
CA ALA A 50 -4.90 20.61 13.93
C ALA A 50 -4.26 21.16 12.64
N LYS A 51 -2.93 21.14 12.55
CA LYS A 51 -2.12 21.57 11.40
C LYS A 51 -0.75 20.90 11.42
N PRO A 52 -0.02 20.87 10.30
CA PRO A 52 1.34 20.34 10.25
C PRO A 52 2.27 20.99 11.27
N THR A 53 3.05 20.17 11.97
CA THR A 53 4.03 20.61 12.99
C THR A 53 5.29 21.19 12.38
N GLY A 54 5.62 20.80 11.15
CA GLY A 54 6.89 21.18 10.48
C GLY A 54 8.07 20.26 10.83
N THR A 55 7.87 19.21 11.65
CA THR A 55 8.89 18.27 12.09
C THR A 55 8.65 16.84 11.61
N ALA A 56 7.47 16.57 11.07
CA ALA A 56 7.08 15.25 10.59
C ALA A 56 7.91 14.81 9.36
N ILE A 57 8.10 13.49 9.25
CA ILE A 57 8.77 12.82 8.12
C ILE A 57 7.87 11.70 7.58
N ILE A 58 7.88 11.51 6.27
CA ILE A 58 7.20 10.40 5.61
C ILE A 58 8.21 9.28 5.32
N VAL A 59 7.79 8.03 5.60
CA VAL A 59 8.47 6.82 5.14
C VAL A 59 7.51 5.98 4.31
N VAL A 60 7.89 5.67 3.09
CA VAL A 60 7.13 4.81 2.17
C VAL A 60 7.83 3.47 2.09
N SER A 61 7.19 2.41 2.59
CA SER A 61 7.67 1.04 2.47
C SER A 61 7.16 0.43 1.16
N LYS A 62 8.07 0.16 0.24
CA LYS A 62 7.74 -0.54 -1.02
C LYS A 62 7.43 -2.02 -0.78
N ARG A 63 7.97 -2.62 0.27
CA ARG A 63 7.67 -3.98 0.69
C ARG A 63 6.25 -4.10 1.20
N ASP A 64 5.87 -3.23 2.14
CA ASP A 64 4.61 -3.35 2.87
C ASP A 64 3.46 -2.56 2.23
N THR A 65 3.73 -1.87 1.10
CA THR A 65 2.75 -1.03 0.39
C THR A 65 2.02 -0.04 1.29
N ASN A 66 2.77 0.60 2.18
CA ASN A 66 2.24 1.62 3.09
C ASN A 66 3.10 2.90 3.10
N LEU A 67 2.48 3.97 3.55
CA LEU A 67 3.07 5.27 3.82
C LEU A 67 2.86 5.56 5.31
N SER A 68 3.96 5.69 6.05
CA SER A 68 3.96 6.01 7.47
C SER A 68 4.40 7.46 7.69
N VAL A 69 3.75 8.16 8.60
CA VAL A 69 4.12 9.49 9.06
C VAL A 69 4.67 9.37 10.47
N TYR A 70 5.87 9.85 10.68
CA TYR A 70 6.51 9.92 11.98
C TYR A 70 6.71 11.36 12.37
N ASP A 71 6.54 11.66 13.65
CA ASP A 71 6.76 13.00 14.20
C ASP A 71 7.38 12.90 15.60
N ARG A 72 7.74 14.04 16.18
CA ARG A 72 8.26 14.07 17.53
C ARG A 72 7.14 14.26 18.53
N ASN A 73 7.18 13.47 19.62
CA ASN A 73 6.30 13.66 20.76
C ASN A 73 6.83 14.79 21.68
N SER A 74 6.12 15.09 22.76
CA SER A 74 6.52 16.09 23.76
C SER A 74 7.86 15.81 24.43
N ASN A 75 8.30 14.56 24.45
CA ASN A 75 9.59 14.16 25.02
C ASN A 75 10.74 14.23 23.99
N GLY A 76 10.43 14.55 22.73
CA GLY A 76 11.41 14.60 21.64
C GLY A 76 11.64 13.24 20.95
N ASP A 77 10.92 12.18 21.35
CA ASP A 77 11.04 10.87 20.71
C ASP A 77 10.32 10.87 19.36
N THR A 78 10.88 10.17 18.39
CA THR A 78 10.20 9.90 17.12
C THR A 78 9.14 8.84 17.32
N VAL A 79 7.88 9.15 17.01
CA VAL A 79 6.72 8.26 17.15
C VAL A 79 5.95 8.16 15.84
N LEU A 80 5.32 7.01 15.60
CA LEU A 80 4.42 6.82 14.47
C LEU A 80 3.09 7.52 14.78
N VAL A 81 2.72 8.51 13.97
CA VAL A 81 1.51 9.33 14.18
C VAL A 81 0.39 9.04 13.17
N ALA A 82 0.74 8.49 12.01
CA ALA A 82 -0.24 8.02 11.02
C ALA A 82 0.37 6.97 10.08
N GLN A 83 -0.49 6.09 9.54
CA GLN A 83 -0.11 5.16 8.50
C GLN A 83 -1.26 4.99 7.52
N PHE A 84 -0.94 4.94 6.23
CA PHE A 84 -1.90 4.84 5.13
C PHE A 84 -1.49 3.71 4.19
N PRO A 85 -2.43 2.89 3.70
CA PRO A 85 -2.16 2.00 2.59
C PRO A 85 -1.80 2.83 1.36
N CYS A 86 -0.86 2.36 0.54
CA CYS A 86 -0.49 3.08 -0.68
C CYS A 86 -0.28 2.16 -1.88
N CYS A 87 -0.38 2.75 -3.08
CA CYS A 87 -0.05 2.09 -4.33
C CYS A 87 1.18 2.75 -4.95
N MET A 88 2.07 1.94 -5.47
CA MET A 88 3.32 2.39 -6.09
C MET A 88 3.45 1.88 -7.52
N GLY A 89 4.58 2.18 -8.13
CA GLY A 89 4.92 1.75 -9.47
C GLY A 89 4.67 0.26 -9.70
N LYS A 90 4.05 -0.07 -10.85
CA LYS A 90 3.69 -1.43 -11.27
C LYS A 90 4.89 -2.39 -11.20
N ASN A 91 6.08 -1.89 -11.55
CA ASN A 91 7.30 -2.66 -11.55
C ASN A 91 8.11 -2.42 -10.26
N LYS A 92 8.72 -3.48 -9.73
CA LYS A 92 9.64 -3.42 -8.59
C LYS A 92 10.96 -2.77 -8.96
N GLY A 93 11.72 -2.37 -7.94
CA GLY A 93 13.04 -1.78 -8.05
C GLY A 93 13.01 -0.26 -8.23
N ASN A 94 14.18 0.34 -8.20
CA ASN A 94 14.37 1.77 -8.33
C ASN A 94 14.06 2.26 -9.76
N LYS A 95 13.49 3.46 -9.87
CA LYS A 95 13.24 4.12 -11.15
C LYS A 95 14.52 4.42 -11.87
N GLN A 96 14.59 4.03 -13.17
CA GLN A 96 15.78 4.23 -14.02
C GLN A 96 15.51 5.21 -15.17
N ARG A 97 14.28 5.25 -15.68
CA ARG A 97 13.90 6.07 -16.84
C ARG A 97 12.41 6.38 -16.84
N ARG A 98 12.02 7.37 -17.65
CA ARG A 98 10.60 7.64 -17.91
C ARG A 98 9.92 6.41 -18.53
N GLY A 99 8.71 6.10 -18.08
CA GLY A 99 7.89 4.99 -18.59
C GLY A 99 8.27 3.59 -18.08
N ASP A 100 9.22 3.45 -17.16
CA ASP A 100 9.60 2.15 -16.58
C ASP A 100 8.63 1.63 -15.52
N MET A 101 7.60 2.39 -15.21
CA MET A 101 6.55 2.04 -14.22
C MET A 101 7.11 1.74 -12.82
N ARG A 102 8.23 2.35 -12.45
CA ARG A 102 8.85 2.19 -11.14
C ARG A 102 8.75 3.47 -10.32
N THR A 103 8.56 3.32 -9.01
CA THR A 103 8.69 4.43 -8.07
C THR A 103 10.17 4.62 -7.72
N PRO A 104 10.70 5.86 -7.77
CA PRO A 104 12.08 6.11 -7.38
C PRO A 104 12.29 5.84 -5.89
N GLU A 105 13.50 5.41 -5.54
CA GLU A 105 13.96 5.16 -4.18
C GLU A 105 14.84 6.30 -3.71
N SER A 106 14.71 6.65 -2.45
CA SER A 106 15.59 7.67 -1.84
C SER A 106 17.01 7.10 -1.71
N PRO A 107 18.05 7.82 -2.13
CA PRO A 107 19.41 7.43 -1.82
C PRO A 107 19.65 7.38 -0.31
N ASP A 108 20.53 6.48 0.13
CA ASP A 108 20.84 6.33 1.55
C ASP A 108 21.19 7.67 2.22
N GLY A 109 20.53 7.96 3.33
CA GLY A 109 20.72 9.18 4.10
C GLY A 109 20.27 10.48 3.40
N LYS A 110 19.62 10.39 2.23
CA LYS A 110 19.16 11.56 1.44
C LYS A 110 17.68 11.45 1.11
N PRO A 111 16.77 11.83 2.03
CA PRO A 111 15.35 11.84 1.76
C PRO A 111 15.02 12.78 0.59
N PHE A 112 14.00 12.43 -0.18
CA PHE A 112 13.32 13.37 -1.05
C PHE A 112 12.65 14.47 -0.22
N LYS A 113 12.18 15.52 -0.88
CA LYS A 113 11.42 16.60 -0.23
C LYS A 113 10.14 16.88 -1.00
N ILE A 114 9.09 17.24 -0.28
CA ILE A 114 7.92 17.85 -0.90
C ILE A 114 8.30 19.28 -1.32
N THR A 115 8.27 19.55 -2.62
CA THR A 115 8.60 20.87 -3.16
C THR A 115 7.38 21.75 -3.40
N MET A 116 6.21 21.13 -3.57
CA MET A 116 4.97 21.84 -3.88
C MET A 116 3.76 21.00 -3.45
N ILE A 117 2.73 21.65 -2.95
CA ILE A 117 1.41 21.06 -2.67
C ILE A 117 0.42 21.74 -3.61
N GLN A 118 -0.21 20.96 -4.49
CA GLN A 118 -1.05 21.46 -5.58
C GLN A 118 -2.45 20.88 -5.47
N ASP A 119 -3.47 21.71 -5.75
CA ASP A 119 -4.81 21.21 -6.01
C ASP A 119 -4.79 20.43 -7.32
N ALA A 120 -5.18 19.17 -7.27
CA ALA A 120 -5.21 18.25 -8.40
C ALA A 120 -6.63 17.74 -8.69
N SER A 121 -7.66 18.34 -8.08
CA SER A 121 -9.05 17.90 -8.16
C SER A 121 -9.60 17.87 -9.59
N THR A 122 -9.00 18.62 -10.50
CA THR A 122 -9.38 18.67 -11.92
C THR A 122 -8.37 17.99 -12.85
N TRP A 123 -7.35 17.32 -12.28
CA TRP A 123 -6.31 16.72 -13.12
C TRP A 123 -6.73 15.37 -13.67
N HIS A 124 -6.60 15.25 -14.98
CA HIS A 124 -6.92 14.04 -15.73
C HIS A 124 -5.66 13.31 -16.17
N HIS A 125 -5.79 12.01 -16.36
CA HIS A 125 -4.76 11.17 -16.95
C HIS A 125 -5.39 10.08 -17.83
N ASP A 126 -4.71 9.76 -18.93
CA ASP A 126 -5.05 8.63 -19.79
C ASP A 126 -4.02 7.52 -19.59
N PHE A 127 -4.43 6.49 -18.86
CA PHE A 127 -3.60 5.32 -18.55
C PHE A 127 -3.41 4.38 -19.75
N LYS A 128 -4.01 4.68 -20.89
CA LYS A 128 -3.99 3.83 -22.09
C LYS A 128 -4.59 2.43 -21.85
N ASP A 129 -5.55 2.34 -20.96
CA ASP A 129 -6.25 1.13 -20.55
C ASP A 129 -7.69 1.04 -21.08
N GLY A 130 -8.05 1.91 -22.04
CA GLY A 130 -9.36 1.95 -22.69
C GLY A 130 -10.38 2.86 -22.02
N ARG A 131 -10.10 3.43 -20.85
CA ARG A 131 -11.01 4.37 -20.14
C ARG A 131 -10.93 5.81 -20.68
N GLY A 132 -9.94 6.12 -21.51
CA GLY A 132 -9.66 7.47 -21.97
C GLY A 132 -9.08 8.36 -20.86
N SER A 133 -9.27 9.67 -20.98
CA SER A 133 -8.78 10.65 -20.01
C SER A 133 -9.76 10.77 -18.84
N ILE A 134 -9.36 10.36 -17.65
CA ILE A 134 -10.18 10.36 -16.44
C ILE A 134 -9.55 11.17 -15.31
N LEU A 135 -10.33 11.68 -14.37
CA LEU A 135 -9.81 12.22 -13.10
C LEU A 135 -9.02 11.11 -12.38
N ALA A 136 -7.81 11.39 -11.91
CA ALA A 136 -6.92 10.33 -11.46
C ALA A 136 -6.05 10.65 -10.25
N TYR A 137 -6.07 11.90 -9.75
CA TYR A 137 -5.08 12.36 -8.76
C TYR A 137 -5.67 12.70 -7.39
N GLY A 138 -6.98 12.63 -7.21
CA GLY A 138 -7.64 13.10 -6.00
C GLY A 138 -7.57 14.63 -5.84
N HIS A 139 -7.75 15.10 -4.61
CA HIS A 139 -7.73 16.54 -4.33
C HIS A 139 -6.34 17.16 -4.35
N TRP A 140 -5.32 16.41 -3.94
CA TRP A 140 -3.99 16.95 -3.70
C TRP A 140 -2.89 16.16 -4.40
N PHE A 141 -1.90 16.89 -4.91
CA PHE A 141 -0.64 16.36 -5.44
C PHE A 141 0.53 16.97 -4.68
N LEU A 142 1.20 16.15 -3.88
CA LEU A 142 2.43 16.51 -3.16
C LEU A 142 3.62 16.18 -4.04
N ARG A 143 4.17 17.18 -4.72
CA ARG A 143 5.28 16.99 -5.66
C ARG A 143 6.57 16.71 -4.93
N LEU A 144 7.27 15.66 -5.36
CA LEU A 144 8.55 15.27 -4.79
C LEU A 144 9.72 15.77 -5.65
N GLU A 145 10.79 16.20 -4.98
CA GLU A 145 12.10 16.40 -5.60
C GLU A 145 12.79 15.02 -5.71
N THR A 146 12.77 14.47 -6.92
CA THR A 146 13.38 13.16 -7.22
C THR A 146 14.50 13.36 -8.25
N PRO A 147 15.78 13.40 -7.85
CA PRO A 147 16.89 13.65 -8.76
C PRO A 147 16.87 12.71 -9.98
N GLY A 148 17.00 13.29 -11.17
CA GLY A 148 16.94 12.55 -12.43
C GLY A 148 15.54 12.18 -12.92
N HIS A 149 14.49 12.39 -12.14
CA HIS A 149 13.12 12.03 -12.50
C HIS A 149 12.16 13.20 -12.26
N ARG A 150 11.24 13.45 -13.18
CA ARG A 150 10.25 14.53 -13.06
C ARG A 150 8.83 13.97 -12.96
N GLY A 151 7.95 14.74 -12.34
CA GLY A 151 6.53 14.41 -12.28
C GLY A 151 6.17 13.33 -11.27
N ILE A 152 7.03 13.03 -10.32
CA ILE A 152 6.77 12.10 -9.23
C ILE A 152 6.14 12.85 -8.05
N GLY A 153 5.15 12.25 -7.44
CA GLY A 153 4.47 12.81 -6.27
C GLY A 153 3.66 11.79 -5.49
N ILE A 154 3.08 12.26 -4.38
CA ILE A 154 2.09 11.55 -3.59
C ILE A 154 0.74 12.22 -3.87
N HIS A 155 -0.29 11.42 -4.21
CA HIS A 155 -1.59 11.95 -4.61
C HIS A 155 -2.73 10.97 -4.31
N GLY A 156 -3.98 11.37 -4.50
CA GLY A 156 -5.14 10.51 -4.35
C GLY A 156 -5.29 9.47 -5.46
N SER A 157 -6.36 8.71 -5.44
CA SER A 157 -6.59 7.58 -6.34
C SER A 157 -7.95 7.62 -7.04
N THR A 158 -8.55 8.79 -7.21
CA THR A 158 -9.86 8.95 -7.88
C THR A 158 -9.95 8.08 -9.13
N ASN A 159 -11.01 7.27 -9.22
CA ASN A 159 -11.24 6.26 -10.26
C ASN A 159 -10.16 5.15 -10.36
N ASN A 160 -9.30 5.01 -9.34
CA ASN A 160 -8.28 3.96 -9.24
C ASN A 160 -8.13 3.43 -7.79
N GLU A 161 -9.17 3.58 -6.98
CA GLU A 161 -9.18 3.23 -5.54
C GLU A 161 -8.81 1.76 -5.31
N ASN A 162 -9.28 0.86 -6.19
CA ASN A 162 -8.96 -0.57 -6.15
C ASN A 162 -7.46 -0.89 -6.33
N SER A 163 -6.65 0.09 -6.70
CA SER A 163 -5.20 -0.09 -6.79
C SER A 163 -4.48 0.06 -5.44
N VAL A 164 -5.17 0.55 -4.42
CA VAL A 164 -4.61 0.83 -3.08
C VAL A 164 -5.16 -0.19 -2.07
N PRO A 165 -4.30 -0.92 -1.35
CA PRO A 165 -2.84 -0.97 -1.47
C PRO A 165 -2.37 -1.78 -2.70
N GLY A 166 -1.17 -1.50 -3.22
CA GLY A 166 -0.63 -2.34 -4.28
C GLY A 166 0.41 -1.70 -5.20
N ARG A 167 0.46 -2.25 -6.43
CA ARG A 167 1.40 -1.85 -7.47
C ARG A 167 0.69 -1.71 -8.81
N ALA A 168 0.32 -0.50 -9.17
CA ALA A 168 -0.41 -0.22 -10.41
C ALA A 168 -0.11 1.17 -11.00
N SER A 169 0.71 2.00 -10.32
CA SER A 169 1.02 3.34 -10.79
C SER A 169 2.14 3.34 -11.85
N GLU A 170 2.30 4.46 -12.52
CA GLU A 170 3.40 4.69 -13.46
C GLU A 170 4.68 5.21 -12.77
N GLY A 171 4.65 5.29 -11.43
CA GLY A 171 5.79 5.68 -10.60
C GLY A 171 5.45 6.62 -9.45
N CYS A 172 4.31 7.29 -9.47
CA CYS A 172 3.79 8.06 -8.33
C CYS A 172 3.33 7.14 -7.19
N ILE A 173 3.15 7.71 -6.01
CA ILE A 173 2.61 7.06 -4.83
C ILE A 173 1.14 7.49 -4.71
N ARG A 174 0.20 6.54 -4.78
CA ARG A 174 -1.23 6.80 -4.63
C ARG A 174 -1.69 6.45 -3.23
N LEU A 175 -2.49 7.31 -2.63
CA LEU A 175 -3.29 7.05 -1.44
C LEU A 175 -4.78 7.04 -1.82
N LEU A 176 -5.65 6.55 -0.96
CA LEU A 176 -7.08 6.83 -1.10
C LEU A 176 -7.33 8.34 -1.00
N ASP A 177 -8.39 8.84 -1.63
CA ASP A 177 -8.67 10.29 -1.65
C ASP A 177 -8.86 10.86 -0.25
N LYS A 178 -9.50 10.14 0.67
CA LYS A 178 -9.62 10.52 2.08
C LYS A 178 -8.26 10.60 2.79
N ASP A 179 -7.34 9.71 2.43
CA ASP A 179 -6.03 9.60 3.09
C ASP A 179 -5.07 10.72 2.62
N ILE A 180 -5.10 11.09 1.33
CA ILE A 180 -4.32 12.24 0.85
C ILE A 180 -4.82 13.57 1.44
N ILE A 181 -6.14 13.71 1.67
CA ILE A 181 -6.72 14.86 2.36
C ILE A 181 -6.20 14.91 3.80
N THR A 182 -6.30 13.80 4.53
CA THR A 182 -5.80 13.69 5.92
C THR A 182 -4.30 13.99 5.98
N LEU A 183 -3.50 13.40 5.09
CA LEU A 183 -2.06 13.65 5.03
C LEU A 183 -1.76 15.13 4.80
N LYS A 184 -2.44 15.78 3.87
CA LYS A 184 -2.24 17.20 3.52
C LYS A 184 -2.66 18.11 4.66
N GLU A 185 -3.79 17.89 5.27
CA GLU A 185 -4.35 18.81 6.27
C GLU A 185 -3.62 18.76 7.62
N HIS A 186 -3.20 17.58 8.02
CA HIS A 186 -2.66 17.36 9.35
C HIS A 186 -1.13 17.26 9.42
N PHE A 187 -0.47 16.86 8.32
CA PHE A 187 0.94 16.49 8.38
C PHE A 187 1.83 17.15 7.31
N ALA A 188 1.38 17.23 6.05
CA ALA A 188 2.25 17.59 4.94
C ALA A 188 2.55 19.11 4.89
N TYR A 189 3.82 19.42 4.62
CA TYR A 189 4.31 20.79 4.41
C TYR A 189 5.39 20.80 3.32
N VAL A 190 5.60 21.96 2.69
CA VAL A 190 6.70 22.15 1.73
C VAL A 190 8.04 22.07 2.48
N GLY A 191 8.95 21.26 1.97
CA GLY A 191 10.22 20.91 2.61
C GLY A 191 10.17 19.63 3.44
N MET A 192 8.99 19.01 3.64
CA MET A 192 8.84 17.76 4.40
C MET A 192 9.72 16.66 3.80
N PRO A 193 10.54 15.98 4.63
CA PRO A 193 11.35 14.85 4.18
C PRO A 193 10.48 13.63 3.84
N VAL A 194 10.83 12.94 2.74
CA VAL A 194 10.16 11.72 2.28
C VAL A 194 11.20 10.66 1.96
N ILE A 195 11.22 9.59 2.72
CA ILE A 195 12.06 8.41 2.47
C ILE A 195 11.21 7.39 1.71
N VAL A 196 11.64 7.00 0.51
CA VAL A 196 11.07 5.87 -0.22
C VAL A 196 12.07 4.73 -0.14
N GLN A 197 11.75 3.72 0.64
CA GLN A 197 12.59 2.55 0.88
C GLN A 197 12.55 1.61 -0.33
N HIS A 198 13.65 0.88 -0.60
CA HIS A 198 13.64 -0.23 -1.54
C HIS A 198 12.90 -1.44 -0.97
N GLU A 199 12.55 -2.42 -1.82
CA GLU A 199 11.73 -3.57 -1.40
C GLU A 199 12.34 -4.40 -0.27
N ASP A 200 13.64 -4.51 -0.24
CA ASP A 200 14.37 -5.34 0.74
C ASP A 200 14.94 -4.52 1.92
N ALA A 201 14.54 -3.24 2.04
CA ALA A 201 15.04 -2.37 3.10
C ALA A 201 14.63 -2.91 4.49
N ALA A 202 15.59 -2.97 5.40
CA ALA A 202 15.28 -3.13 6.82
C ALA A 202 14.56 -1.86 7.34
N PRO A 203 13.72 -1.98 8.36
CA PRO A 203 13.19 -0.82 9.05
C PRO A 203 14.31 0.08 9.54
N LEU A 204 14.13 1.39 9.45
CA LEU A 204 15.08 2.35 10.00
C LEU A 204 15.18 2.17 11.53
N PRO A 205 16.34 2.39 12.16
CA PRO A 205 16.51 2.14 13.60
C PRO A 205 15.44 2.82 14.47
N TRP A 206 15.06 4.04 14.13
CA TRP A 206 14.03 4.80 14.85
C TRP A 206 12.59 4.32 14.53
N GLU A 207 12.33 3.64 13.41
CA GLU A 207 11.04 3.00 13.13
C GLU A 207 10.78 1.82 14.08
N ILE A 208 11.80 1.06 14.43
CA ILE A 208 11.71 -0.06 15.37
C ILE A 208 11.27 0.45 16.74
N HIS A 209 11.92 1.49 17.25
CA HIS A 209 11.57 2.11 18.53
C HIS A 209 10.18 2.73 18.52
N ALA A 210 9.81 3.42 17.44
CA ALA A 210 8.50 4.06 17.30
C ALA A 210 7.36 3.03 17.31
N ARG A 211 7.54 1.87 16.66
CA ARG A 211 6.56 0.76 16.68
C ARG A 211 6.43 0.14 18.07
N GLN A 212 7.54 -0.03 18.79
CA GLN A 212 7.54 -0.58 20.15
C GLN A 212 6.82 0.36 21.14
N ALA A 213 7.06 1.66 21.06
CA ALA A 213 6.41 2.65 21.91
C ALA A 213 4.88 2.72 21.70
N THR A 214 4.38 2.29 20.55
CA THR A 214 2.95 2.26 20.23
C THR A 214 2.25 1.03 20.83
N VAL A 215 2.97 -0.06 21.06
CA VAL A 215 2.43 -1.32 21.61
C VAL A 215 2.34 -1.32 23.14
N THR A 216 3.08 -0.43 23.82
CA THR A 216 3.23 -0.44 25.29
C THR A 216 2.26 0.52 26.01
N LYS A 217 1.31 1.13 25.31
CA LYS A 217 0.23 1.96 25.84
C LYS A 217 -1.13 1.32 25.62
#